data_e024eac787d8e02c895329c8ea0ccb6b
#
_entry.id   e024eac787d8e02c895329c8ea0ccb6b
#
_cell.length_a   1.000
_cell.length_b   1.000
_cell.length_c   1.000
_cell.angle_alpha   90.00
_cell.angle_beta   90.00
_cell.angle_gamma   90.00
#
_symmetry.space_group_name_H-M   'P 1'
#
loop_
_entity.id
_entity.type
_entity.pdbx_description
1 polymer ?
#
loop_
_entity_poly.entity_id
_entity_poly.type
_entity_poly.pdbx_seq_one_letter_code
_entity_poly.pdbx_strand_id
1 'polypeptide(L)'
;NGIHHTTAEDLARIMRYCIMDSKKQEDFLTITRTKTYQFQDVEGKRSFSCYNHNAFLNMMDGALSGKTGFTSDAGYCYVGALRRDERTFIVALLACGWPNNKSYKWSDMRTLMTYALDHYQYKTFEIELPVRQIFINNGIKARSDTIDYPGKNGTKIPLTANLRPLSFLLKEDETISVDYEIPDQLDAPVKKGMQVGRIRCTLNDKLIREYPVYTTQNAEKRTLKKCVEYIF
;
A
#
# COMPACT_ATOMS: atom_id res chain seq x y z
N ASN A 1 0.57 -27.38 -23.20
CA ASN A 1 -0.58 -27.23 -22.30
C ASN A 1 -1.40 -26.01 -22.71
N GLY A 2 -2.13 -26.11 -23.83
CA GLY A 2 -2.81 -24.99 -24.49
C GLY A 2 -3.89 -24.24 -23.65
N ILE A 3 -4.21 -24.71 -22.44
CA ILE A 3 -5.23 -24.08 -21.58
C ILE A 3 -4.58 -23.32 -20.41
N HIS A 4 -3.35 -23.66 -20.03
CA HIS A 4 -2.67 -23.02 -18.89
C HIS A 4 -1.94 -21.76 -19.35
N HIS A 5 -2.35 -20.61 -18.83
CA HIS A 5 -1.74 -19.31 -19.11
C HIS A 5 -1.72 -18.45 -17.82
N THR A 6 -0.85 -17.45 -17.81
CA THR A 6 -0.70 -16.51 -16.71
C THR A 6 -0.19 -15.17 -17.25
N THR A 7 -0.15 -14.15 -16.41
CA THR A 7 0.41 -12.84 -16.72
C THR A 7 1.68 -12.59 -15.90
N ALA A 8 2.49 -11.62 -16.31
CA ALA A 8 3.64 -11.17 -15.51
C ALA A 8 3.17 -10.60 -14.18
N GLU A 9 2.04 -9.90 -14.16
CA GLU A 9 1.45 -9.37 -12.93
C GLU A 9 1.05 -10.47 -11.95
N ASP A 10 0.41 -11.54 -12.41
CA ASP A 10 0.02 -12.68 -11.55
C ASP A 10 1.25 -13.33 -10.92
N LEU A 11 2.31 -13.56 -11.71
CA LEU A 11 3.55 -14.12 -11.20
C LEU A 11 4.22 -13.20 -10.16
N ALA A 12 4.21 -11.90 -10.40
CA ALA A 12 4.74 -10.93 -9.44
C ALA A 12 3.91 -10.92 -8.13
N ARG A 13 2.58 -11.00 -8.21
CA ARG A 13 1.67 -11.10 -7.05
C ARG A 13 1.89 -12.40 -6.27
N ILE A 14 2.05 -13.54 -6.95
CA ILE A 14 2.36 -14.82 -6.31
C ILE A 14 3.71 -14.75 -5.60
N MET A 15 4.76 -14.21 -6.26
CA MET A 15 6.07 -14.04 -5.64
C MET A 15 5.98 -13.13 -4.42
N ARG A 16 5.27 -11.99 -4.51
CA ARG A 16 5.03 -11.09 -3.39
C ARG A 16 4.41 -11.82 -2.20
N TYR A 17 3.33 -12.56 -2.46
CA TYR A 17 2.69 -13.35 -1.41
C TYR A 17 3.69 -14.31 -0.72
N CYS A 18 4.45 -15.05 -1.52
CA CYS A 18 5.40 -16.03 -0.98
C CYS A 18 6.50 -15.41 -0.12
N ILE A 19 7.00 -14.21 -0.48
CA ILE A 19 8.15 -13.58 0.18
C ILE A 19 7.78 -12.52 1.23
N MET A 20 6.49 -12.13 1.35
CA MET A 20 6.06 -11.04 2.24
C MET A 20 4.85 -11.39 3.11
N ASP A 21 3.86 -12.10 2.56
CA ASP A 21 2.54 -12.23 3.19
C ASP A 21 2.26 -13.64 3.73
N SER A 22 2.96 -14.66 3.21
CA SER A 22 2.74 -16.07 3.57
C SER A 22 3.22 -16.38 4.98
N LYS A 23 2.44 -17.15 5.73
CA LYS A 23 2.89 -17.75 7.02
C LYS A 23 4.10 -18.70 6.85
N LYS A 24 4.38 -19.15 5.62
CA LYS A 24 5.51 -20.01 5.24
C LYS A 24 6.61 -19.26 4.49
N GLN A 25 6.67 -17.94 4.67
CA GLN A 25 7.65 -17.05 4.03
C GLN A 25 9.08 -17.53 4.28
N GLU A 26 9.45 -17.82 5.53
CA GLU A 26 10.82 -18.24 5.90
C GLU A 26 11.18 -19.59 5.28
N ASP A 27 10.25 -20.55 5.29
CA ASP A 27 10.46 -21.85 4.64
C ASP A 27 10.70 -21.66 3.13
N PHE A 28 9.87 -20.84 2.49
CA PHE A 28 9.99 -20.54 1.06
C PHE A 28 11.33 -19.88 0.73
N LEU A 29 11.75 -18.88 1.49
CA LEU A 29 13.02 -18.18 1.30
C LEU A 29 14.20 -19.10 1.54
N THR A 30 14.16 -19.93 2.56
CA THR A 30 15.21 -20.91 2.86
C THR A 30 15.41 -21.87 1.68
N ILE A 31 14.33 -22.44 1.18
CA ILE A 31 14.38 -23.39 0.04
C ILE A 31 14.90 -22.69 -1.21
N THR A 32 14.34 -21.53 -1.56
CA THR A 32 14.67 -20.86 -2.83
C THR A 32 16.04 -20.19 -2.86
N ARG A 33 16.63 -19.91 -1.69
CA ARG A 33 18.00 -19.37 -1.53
C ARG A 33 19.06 -20.45 -1.45
N THR A 34 18.70 -21.69 -1.12
CA THR A 34 19.67 -22.78 -1.02
C THR A 34 20.40 -22.99 -2.34
N LYS A 35 21.71 -22.76 -2.34
CA LYS A 35 22.53 -22.83 -3.57
C LYS A 35 22.81 -24.25 -4.01
N THR A 36 23.09 -25.11 -3.03
CA THR A 36 23.36 -26.54 -3.23
C THR A 36 22.71 -27.34 -2.12
N TYR A 37 22.19 -28.49 -2.48
CA TYR A 37 21.62 -29.42 -1.50
C TYR A 37 22.04 -30.84 -1.84
N GLN A 38 22.50 -31.58 -0.83
CA GLN A 38 22.89 -32.98 -0.97
C GLN A 38 22.01 -33.83 -0.09
N PHE A 39 21.58 -34.95 -0.62
CA PHE A 39 20.78 -35.91 0.10
C PHE A 39 21.09 -37.33 -0.41
N GLN A 40 20.65 -38.30 0.36
CA GLN A 40 20.77 -39.71 0.01
C GLN A 40 19.39 -40.34 -0.11
N ASP A 41 19.31 -41.47 -0.84
CA ASP A 41 18.11 -42.29 -0.81
C ASP A 41 17.90 -42.89 0.61
N VAL A 42 16.71 -43.43 0.83
CA VAL A 42 16.30 -43.95 2.15
C VAL A 42 17.24 -45.07 2.66
N GLU A 43 17.85 -45.80 1.72
CA GLU A 43 18.79 -46.89 2.02
C GLU A 43 20.25 -46.41 2.17
N GLY A 44 20.53 -45.14 1.91
CA GLY A 44 21.91 -44.61 1.97
C GLY A 44 22.84 -45.09 0.84
N LYS A 45 22.28 -45.75 -0.17
CA LYS A 45 23.08 -46.36 -1.26
C LYS A 45 23.45 -45.38 -2.36
N ARG A 46 22.65 -44.30 -2.57
CA ARG A 46 22.85 -43.30 -3.62
C ARG A 46 22.84 -41.93 -3.02
N SER A 47 23.83 -41.12 -3.39
CA SER A 47 23.90 -39.69 -3.06
C SER A 47 23.48 -38.84 -4.24
N PHE A 48 22.75 -37.77 -3.98
CA PHE A 48 22.26 -36.83 -4.95
C PHE A 48 22.75 -35.42 -4.58
N SER A 49 23.12 -34.64 -5.62
CA SER A 49 23.50 -33.24 -5.46
C SER A 49 22.60 -32.39 -6.38
N CYS A 50 21.89 -31.45 -5.78
CA CYS A 50 21.08 -30.47 -6.48
C CYS A 50 21.79 -29.12 -6.47
N TYR A 51 21.77 -28.43 -7.61
CA TYR A 51 22.31 -27.09 -7.78
C TYR A 51 21.17 -26.14 -8.13
N ASN A 52 21.11 -24.99 -7.48
CA ASN A 52 20.08 -23.99 -7.77
C ASN A 52 20.39 -23.31 -9.11
N HIS A 53 19.45 -23.43 -10.04
CA HIS A 53 19.57 -22.82 -11.36
C HIS A 53 19.25 -21.31 -11.40
N ASN A 54 18.91 -20.71 -10.24
CA ASN A 54 18.68 -19.28 -10.12
C ASN A 54 20.01 -18.51 -10.08
N ALA A 55 20.58 -18.21 -11.24
CA ALA A 55 21.82 -17.46 -11.33
C ALA A 55 21.73 -16.05 -10.70
N PHE A 56 20.54 -15.48 -10.63
CA PHE A 56 20.30 -14.15 -10.05
C PHE A 56 20.79 -14.04 -8.59
N LEU A 57 20.73 -15.12 -7.82
CA LEU A 57 21.21 -15.16 -6.43
C LEU A 57 22.70 -14.78 -6.27
N ASN A 58 23.47 -14.88 -7.34
CA ASN A 58 24.90 -14.52 -7.35
C ASN A 58 25.19 -13.28 -8.21
N MET A 59 24.18 -12.66 -8.81
CA MET A 59 24.37 -11.57 -9.78
C MET A 59 24.24 -10.20 -9.17
N MET A 60 23.39 -10.06 -8.16
CA MET A 60 23.13 -8.78 -7.51
C MET A 60 23.09 -8.96 -6.00
N ASP A 61 23.69 -8.03 -5.30
CA ASP A 61 23.55 -7.97 -3.85
C ASP A 61 22.12 -7.70 -3.46
N GLY A 62 21.61 -8.41 -2.44
CA GLY A 62 20.20 -8.37 -2.01
C GLY A 62 19.27 -9.28 -2.83
N ALA A 63 19.77 -10.07 -3.79
CA ALA A 63 18.95 -11.07 -4.47
C ALA A 63 18.30 -12.02 -3.47
N LEU A 64 16.95 -12.02 -3.45
CA LEU A 64 16.17 -12.63 -2.36
C LEU A 64 15.64 -14.02 -2.73
N SER A 65 15.10 -14.17 -3.91
CA SER A 65 14.43 -15.39 -4.35
C SER A 65 14.21 -15.38 -5.86
N GLY A 66 13.81 -16.49 -6.43
CA GLY A 66 13.36 -16.57 -7.82
C GLY A 66 13.03 -17.97 -8.28
N LYS A 67 12.30 -18.05 -9.39
CA LYS A 67 11.94 -19.29 -10.06
C LYS A 67 12.05 -19.15 -11.57
N THR A 68 12.76 -20.08 -12.19
CA THR A 68 12.87 -20.21 -13.63
C THR A 68 11.82 -21.16 -14.17
N GLY A 69 11.40 -20.95 -15.40
CA GLY A 69 10.55 -21.86 -16.17
C GLY A 69 10.92 -21.83 -17.66
N PHE A 70 10.67 -22.93 -18.33
CA PHE A 70 10.81 -23.04 -19.78
C PHE A 70 9.86 -24.10 -20.34
N THR A 71 9.17 -23.75 -21.40
CA THR A 71 8.59 -24.70 -22.35
C THR A 71 8.84 -24.18 -23.77
N SER A 72 8.76 -25.02 -24.77
CA SER A 72 8.92 -24.60 -26.19
C SER A 72 7.98 -23.48 -26.59
N ASP A 73 6.76 -23.51 -26.08
CA ASP A 73 5.71 -22.53 -26.42
C ASP A 73 5.88 -21.23 -25.63
N ALA A 74 6.24 -21.33 -24.34
CA ALA A 74 6.33 -20.15 -23.46
C ALA A 74 7.69 -19.44 -23.52
N GLY A 75 8.73 -20.08 -24.06
CA GLY A 75 10.10 -19.57 -23.97
C GLY A 75 10.66 -19.58 -22.54
N TYR A 76 11.74 -18.87 -22.31
CA TYR A 76 12.28 -18.70 -20.97
C TYR A 76 11.47 -17.71 -20.16
N CYS A 77 10.99 -18.17 -19.01
CA CYS A 77 10.27 -17.35 -18.05
C CYS A 77 11.05 -17.29 -16.73
N TYR A 78 10.95 -16.17 -16.03
CA TYR A 78 11.59 -15.98 -14.74
C TYR A 78 10.78 -15.01 -13.90
N VAL A 79 10.63 -15.30 -12.63
CA VAL A 79 10.19 -14.34 -11.63
C VAL A 79 11.24 -14.30 -10.53
N GLY A 80 11.67 -13.10 -10.13
CA GLY A 80 12.67 -12.94 -9.09
C GLY A 80 12.41 -11.73 -8.22
N ALA A 81 12.98 -11.77 -7.03
CA ALA A 81 12.85 -10.72 -6.03
C ALA A 81 14.23 -10.30 -5.51
N LEU A 82 14.36 -9.00 -5.24
CA LEU A 82 15.53 -8.39 -4.62
C LEU A 82 15.07 -7.54 -3.45
N ARG A 83 15.81 -7.60 -2.33
CA ARG A 83 15.65 -6.69 -1.19
C ARG A 83 16.97 -6.02 -0.88
N ARG A 84 16.99 -4.69 -0.95
CA ARG A 84 18.15 -3.86 -0.62
C ARG A 84 17.70 -2.54 -0.03
N ASP A 85 18.36 -2.07 1.01
CA ASP A 85 18.06 -0.82 1.69
C ASP A 85 16.57 -0.71 2.08
N GLU A 86 16.03 -1.78 2.65
CA GLU A 86 14.62 -1.96 3.03
C GLU A 86 13.62 -1.93 1.87
N ARG A 87 14.08 -1.72 0.64
CA ARG A 87 13.25 -1.73 -0.57
C ARG A 87 13.18 -3.15 -1.15
N THR A 88 11.98 -3.60 -1.47
CA THR A 88 11.76 -4.91 -2.09
C THR A 88 11.17 -4.72 -3.49
N PHE A 89 11.85 -5.28 -4.48
CA PHE A 89 11.41 -5.26 -5.87
C PHE A 89 11.19 -6.68 -6.38
N ILE A 90 10.18 -6.83 -7.24
CA ILE A 90 9.85 -8.08 -7.91
C ILE A 90 9.79 -7.82 -9.40
N VAL A 91 10.47 -8.65 -10.17
CA VAL A 91 10.44 -8.63 -11.63
C VAL A 91 9.93 -9.97 -12.14
N ALA A 92 8.98 -9.95 -13.04
CA ALA A 92 8.47 -11.13 -13.74
C ALA A 92 8.69 -10.97 -15.24
N LEU A 93 9.36 -11.95 -15.84
CA LEU A 93 9.70 -12.01 -17.24
C LEU A 93 9.02 -13.22 -17.87
N LEU A 94 8.27 -13.00 -18.93
CA LEU A 94 7.63 -14.04 -19.74
C LEU A 94 8.19 -13.99 -21.16
N ALA A 95 8.30 -15.15 -21.80
CA ALA A 95 8.79 -15.27 -23.17
C ALA A 95 10.14 -14.55 -23.40
N CYS A 96 11.03 -14.57 -22.40
CA CYS A 96 12.31 -13.88 -22.42
C CYS A 96 13.41 -14.74 -23.06
N GLY A 97 13.27 -14.98 -24.37
CA GLY A 97 14.18 -15.77 -25.18
C GLY A 97 13.79 -17.26 -25.32
N TRP A 98 14.44 -17.90 -26.28
CA TRP A 98 14.32 -19.34 -26.61
C TRP A 98 15.71 -19.99 -26.54
N PRO A 99 15.88 -21.27 -26.90
CA PRO A 99 17.11 -22.04 -26.61
C PRO A 99 18.44 -21.35 -26.93
N ASN A 100 18.50 -20.51 -27.96
CA ASN A 100 19.72 -19.79 -28.34
C ASN A 100 19.99 -18.53 -27.49
N ASN A 101 19.03 -18.12 -26.66
CA ASN A 101 19.04 -16.86 -25.91
C ASN A 101 18.80 -17.07 -24.41
N LYS A 102 19.42 -18.08 -23.80
CA LYS A 102 19.24 -18.46 -22.38
C LYS A 102 19.60 -17.35 -21.39
N SER A 103 20.48 -16.43 -21.79
CA SER A 103 21.01 -15.37 -20.91
C SER A 103 20.11 -14.13 -20.85
N TYR A 104 19.17 -13.94 -21.77
CA TYR A 104 18.34 -12.73 -21.85
C TYR A 104 17.60 -12.45 -20.55
N LYS A 105 16.97 -13.45 -19.95
CA LYS A 105 16.29 -13.28 -18.65
C LYS A 105 17.20 -12.74 -17.54
N TRP A 106 18.49 -13.04 -17.58
CA TRP A 106 19.44 -12.54 -16.58
C TRP A 106 19.86 -11.09 -16.86
N SER A 107 20.09 -10.75 -18.13
CA SER A 107 20.36 -9.38 -18.56
C SER A 107 19.16 -8.47 -18.24
N ASP A 108 17.98 -8.86 -18.67
CA ASP A 108 16.75 -8.07 -18.46
C ASP A 108 16.39 -7.94 -16.98
N MET A 109 16.56 -9.03 -16.21
CA MET A 109 16.39 -8.99 -14.76
C MET A 109 17.31 -7.96 -14.10
N ARG A 110 18.61 -7.96 -14.47
CA ARG A 110 19.57 -6.99 -13.94
C ARG A 110 19.17 -5.56 -14.32
N THR A 111 18.85 -5.33 -15.59
CA THR A 111 18.44 -4.01 -16.08
C THR A 111 17.25 -3.46 -15.32
N LEU A 112 16.19 -4.25 -15.17
CA LEU A 112 14.97 -3.83 -14.48
C LEU A 112 15.21 -3.61 -12.98
N MET A 113 15.98 -4.48 -12.32
CA MET A 113 16.31 -4.31 -10.90
C MET A 113 17.20 -3.09 -10.65
N THR A 114 18.18 -2.84 -11.51
CA THR A 114 19.02 -1.64 -11.44
C THR A 114 18.17 -0.39 -11.61
N TYR A 115 17.32 -0.35 -12.65
CA TYR A 115 16.37 0.74 -12.84
C TYR A 115 15.49 0.98 -11.60
N ALA A 116 14.97 -0.09 -11.00
CA ALA A 116 14.13 0.03 -9.81
C ALA A 116 14.89 0.59 -8.60
N LEU A 117 16.13 0.14 -8.39
CA LEU A 117 16.99 0.63 -7.30
C LEU A 117 17.38 2.11 -7.49
N ASP A 118 17.61 2.54 -8.72
CA ASP A 118 18.06 3.89 -9.03
C ASP A 118 16.92 4.92 -8.96
N HIS A 119 15.68 4.51 -9.32
CA HIS A 119 14.58 5.45 -9.49
C HIS A 119 13.49 5.40 -8.43
N TYR A 120 13.43 4.37 -7.59
CA TYR A 120 12.37 4.24 -6.60
C TYR A 120 12.90 4.40 -5.18
N GLN A 121 12.28 5.30 -4.41
CA GLN A 121 12.60 5.56 -3.02
C GLN A 121 11.33 5.66 -2.17
N TYR A 122 11.45 5.36 -0.87
CA TYR A 122 10.35 5.63 0.05
C TYR A 122 10.18 7.13 0.22
N LYS A 123 8.95 7.60 -0.04
CA LYS A 123 8.50 8.96 0.28
C LYS A 123 7.41 8.88 1.33
N THR A 124 7.53 9.69 2.37
CA THR A 124 6.54 9.79 3.46
C THR A 124 5.78 11.10 3.33
N PHE A 125 4.45 11.02 3.38
CA PHE A 125 3.54 12.13 3.27
C PHE A 125 2.77 12.27 4.57
N GLU A 126 2.93 13.43 5.22
CA GLU A 126 2.09 13.81 6.35
C GLU A 126 0.75 14.31 5.83
N ILE A 127 -0.33 13.69 6.34
CA ILE A 127 -1.69 14.07 5.97
C ILE A 127 -2.26 14.91 7.11
N GLU A 128 -2.68 16.11 6.80
CA GLU A 128 -3.23 17.03 7.78
C GLU A 128 -4.71 17.31 7.54
N LEU A 129 -5.44 17.66 8.60
CA LEU A 129 -6.81 18.14 8.52
C LEU A 129 -6.78 19.66 8.29
N PRO A 130 -7.14 20.16 7.09
CA PRO A 130 -6.97 21.56 6.73
C PRO A 130 -7.93 22.49 7.50
N VAL A 131 -9.08 21.95 7.90
CA VAL A 131 -10.12 22.67 8.64
C VAL A 131 -10.40 21.95 9.95
N ARG A 132 -10.04 22.59 11.07
CA ARG A 132 -10.21 22.01 12.40
C ARG A 132 -11.60 22.18 13.00
N GLN A 133 -12.42 23.07 12.44
CA GLN A 133 -13.78 23.36 12.90
C GLN A 133 -14.69 23.62 11.71
N ILE A 134 -15.95 23.19 11.82
CA ILE A 134 -16.99 23.45 10.82
C ILE A 134 -18.09 24.34 11.43
N PHE A 135 -18.62 25.24 10.63
CA PHE A 135 -19.74 26.09 11.03
C PHE A 135 -21.07 25.34 10.90
N ILE A 136 -21.89 25.40 11.95
CA ILE A 136 -23.21 24.77 11.98
C ILE A 136 -24.27 25.88 12.00
N ASN A 137 -24.96 26.03 10.86
CA ASN A 137 -26.07 26.98 10.73
C ASN A 137 -27.20 26.63 11.69
N ASN A 138 -27.78 27.61 12.32
CA ASN A 138 -28.85 27.46 13.29
C ASN A 138 -28.54 26.46 14.41
N GLY A 139 -27.23 26.25 14.68
CA GLY A 139 -26.76 25.32 15.70
C GLY A 139 -26.51 26.01 17.05
N ILE A 140 -26.74 25.26 18.14
CA ILE A 140 -26.34 25.60 19.50
C ILE A 140 -25.51 24.45 20.05
N LYS A 141 -24.37 24.74 20.69
CA LYS A 141 -23.60 23.70 21.43
C LYS A 141 -24.44 23.23 22.63
N ALA A 142 -24.37 21.93 22.94
CA ALA A 142 -24.82 21.45 24.24
C ALA A 142 -23.98 22.14 25.33
N ARG A 143 -24.62 22.56 26.44
CA ARG A 143 -24.12 23.34 27.57
C ARG A 143 -22.61 23.13 27.83
N SER A 144 -21.80 24.14 27.54
CA SER A 144 -20.43 24.24 28.02
C SER A 144 -20.42 25.29 29.13
N ASP A 145 -19.55 25.13 30.13
CA ASP A 145 -19.42 26.04 31.30
C ASP A 145 -18.96 27.48 30.93
N THR A 146 -18.75 27.75 29.68
CA THR A 146 -18.51 29.09 29.12
C THR A 146 -19.76 29.54 28.39
N ILE A 147 -20.31 30.69 28.80
CA ILE A 147 -21.39 31.40 28.11
C ILE A 147 -20.87 31.85 26.77
N ASP A 148 -20.91 30.98 25.79
CA ASP A 148 -20.77 31.37 24.39
C ASP A 148 -22.12 32.04 24.03
N TYR A 149 -22.16 33.37 24.10
CA TYR A 149 -23.30 34.10 23.57
C TYR A 149 -23.59 33.55 22.18
N PRO A 150 -24.81 33.13 21.87
CA PRO A 150 -25.14 32.58 20.58
C PRO A 150 -24.81 33.61 19.51
N GLY A 151 -23.59 33.53 19.00
CA GLY A 151 -23.12 34.35 17.91
C GLY A 151 -24.09 34.20 16.76
N LYS A 152 -24.18 35.23 15.99
CA LYS A 152 -25.08 35.41 14.83
C LYS A 152 -25.24 34.08 14.05
N ASN A 153 -26.41 33.48 14.11
CA ASN A 153 -26.91 32.40 13.26
C ASN A 153 -26.25 31.00 13.31
N GLY A 154 -25.38 30.67 14.27
CA GLY A 154 -24.83 29.32 14.32
C GLY A 154 -23.66 29.16 15.32
N THR A 155 -23.05 28.00 15.32
CA THR A 155 -21.90 27.67 16.16
C THR A 155 -20.83 26.91 15.38
N LYS A 156 -19.59 26.94 15.87
CA LYS A 156 -18.49 26.13 15.32
C LYS A 156 -18.27 24.89 16.17
N ILE A 157 -18.17 23.73 15.56
CA ILE A 157 -17.81 22.48 16.25
C ILE A 157 -16.50 21.92 15.70
N PRO A 158 -15.64 21.31 16.55
CA PRO A 158 -14.40 20.74 16.11
C PRO A 158 -14.61 19.48 15.25
N LEU A 159 -13.71 19.29 14.31
CA LEU A 159 -13.61 18.11 13.48
C LEU A 159 -12.41 17.24 13.92
N THR A 160 -12.48 15.96 13.59
CA THR A 160 -11.39 15.00 13.79
C THR A 160 -11.33 14.00 12.65
N ALA A 161 -10.15 13.50 12.37
CA ALA A 161 -9.90 12.37 11.49
C ALA A 161 -8.75 11.53 12.07
N ASN A 162 -8.80 10.22 11.90
CA ASN A 162 -7.71 9.33 12.33
C ASN A 162 -6.63 9.28 11.24
N LEU A 163 -5.84 10.33 11.15
CA LEU A 163 -4.80 10.49 10.15
C LEU A 163 -3.53 9.73 10.56
N ARG A 164 -2.86 9.16 9.57
CA ARG A 164 -1.55 8.52 9.72
C ARG A 164 -0.68 8.90 8.54
N PRO A 165 0.63 9.08 8.73
CA PRO A 165 1.55 9.25 7.63
C PRO A 165 1.43 8.11 6.63
N LEU A 166 1.53 8.45 5.36
CA LEU A 166 1.54 7.49 4.26
C LEU A 166 2.96 7.36 3.73
N SER A 167 3.51 6.15 3.74
CA SER A 167 4.83 5.88 3.17
C SER A 167 4.70 4.89 2.02
N PHE A 168 5.17 5.29 0.84
CA PHE A 168 5.13 4.49 -0.38
C PHE A 168 6.46 4.52 -1.11
N LEU A 169 6.77 3.41 -1.77
CA LEU A 169 7.90 3.30 -2.67
C LEU A 169 7.50 3.90 -4.02
N LEU A 170 7.98 5.10 -4.29
CA LEU A 170 7.61 5.91 -5.44
C LEU A 170 8.82 6.29 -6.27
N LYS A 171 8.61 6.50 -7.55
CA LYS A 171 9.57 7.09 -8.47
C LYS A 171 9.75 8.59 -8.17
N GLU A 172 10.83 9.19 -8.69
CA GLU A 172 11.17 10.59 -8.41
C GLU A 172 10.05 11.57 -8.80
N ASP A 173 9.39 11.35 -9.94
CA ASP A 173 8.33 12.16 -10.50
C ASP A 173 6.93 11.83 -9.96
N GLU A 174 6.79 10.76 -9.17
CA GLU A 174 5.53 10.38 -8.56
C GLU A 174 5.30 11.11 -7.23
N THR A 175 4.09 11.58 -7.04
CA THR A 175 3.62 12.19 -5.79
C THR A 175 2.19 11.79 -5.49
N ILE A 176 1.79 11.93 -4.23
CA ILE A 176 0.41 11.70 -3.80
C ILE A 176 -0.34 13.02 -3.88
N SER A 177 -1.49 13.01 -4.57
CA SER A 177 -2.47 14.09 -4.51
C SER A 177 -3.40 13.88 -3.32
N VAL A 178 -3.72 14.97 -2.61
CA VAL A 178 -4.61 14.94 -1.45
C VAL A 178 -5.79 15.88 -1.72
N ASP A 179 -6.98 15.30 -1.79
CA ASP A 179 -8.23 16.02 -2.02
C ASP A 179 -9.08 16.04 -0.75
N TYR A 180 -9.67 17.19 -0.46
CA TYR A 180 -10.46 17.42 0.74
C TYR A 180 -11.93 17.63 0.38
N GLU A 181 -12.75 16.64 0.64
CA GLU A 181 -14.20 16.71 0.46
C GLU A 181 -14.85 17.01 1.82
N ILE A 182 -14.70 18.25 2.30
CA ILE A 182 -15.25 18.73 3.57
C ILE A 182 -16.10 19.95 3.26
N PRO A 183 -17.41 19.97 3.63
CA PRO A 183 -18.26 21.14 3.39
C PRO A 183 -17.82 22.32 4.28
N ASP A 184 -18.05 23.53 3.80
CA ASP A 184 -17.73 24.75 4.55
C ASP A 184 -18.64 24.92 5.78
N GLN A 185 -19.89 24.46 5.68
CA GLN A 185 -20.90 24.56 6.71
C GLN A 185 -21.93 23.43 6.64
N LEU A 186 -22.64 23.18 7.75
CA LEU A 186 -23.73 22.23 7.85
C LEU A 186 -24.92 22.89 8.54
N ASP A 187 -26.12 22.32 8.37
CA ASP A 187 -27.32 22.72 9.11
C ASP A 187 -27.51 21.86 10.37
N ALA A 188 -27.94 22.50 11.46
CA ALA A 188 -28.32 21.81 12.67
C ALA A 188 -29.63 20.98 12.48
N PRO A 189 -29.76 19.83 13.15
CA PRO A 189 -28.89 19.28 14.21
C PRO A 189 -27.74 18.44 13.66
N VAL A 190 -26.58 18.50 14.32
CA VAL A 190 -25.42 17.66 14.05
C VAL A 190 -25.06 16.86 15.29
N LYS A 191 -24.81 15.57 15.14
CA LYS A 191 -24.43 14.67 16.24
C LYS A 191 -22.92 14.50 16.32
N LYS A 192 -22.39 14.31 17.53
CA LYS A 192 -21.02 13.85 17.75
C LYS A 192 -20.79 12.51 17.03
N GLY A 193 -19.65 12.39 16.34
CA GLY A 193 -19.31 11.19 15.57
C GLY A 193 -20.01 11.09 14.21
N MET A 194 -20.71 12.13 13.77
CA MET A 194 -21.28 12.19 12.43
C MET A 194 -20.14 12.38 11.41
N GLN A 195 -20.09 11.53 10.41
CA GLN A 195 -19.20 11.75 9.28
C GLN A 195 -19.69 12.93 8.44
N VAL A 196 -18.84 13.91 8.22
CA VAL A 196 -19.18 15.15 7.51
C VAL A 196 -18.34 15.39 6.27
N GLY A 197 -17.33 14.56 6.07
CA GLY A 197 -16.47 14.67 4.91
C GLY A 197 -15.47 13.53 4.86
N ARG A 198 -14.52 13.66 3.94
CA ARG A 198 -13.41 12.73 3.78
C ARG A 198 -12.20 13.42 3.15
N ILE A 199 -11.05 12.83 3.40
CA ILE A 199 -9.78 13.20 2.77
C ILE A 199 -9.39 12.03 1.88
N ARG A 200 -9.15 12.28 0.60
CA ARG A 200 -8.79 11.27 -0.39
C ARG A 200 -7.36 11.45 -0.83
N CYS A 201 -6.57 10.38 -0.74
CA CYS A 201 -5.20 10.35 -1.23
C CYS A 201 -5.14 9.48 -2.49
N THR A 202 -4.68 10.05 -3.58
CA THR A 202 -4.58 9.36 -4.88
C THR A 202 -3.15 9.37 -5.39
N LEU A 203 -2.79 8.34 -6.14
CA LEU A 203 -1.55 8.22 -6.89
C LEU A 203 -1.90 7.83 -8.33
N ASN A 204 -1.48 8.65 -9.30
CA ASN A 204 -1.81 8.44 -10.71
C ASN A 204 -3.33 8.23 -10.91
N ASP A 205 -4.14 9.09 -10.30
CA ASP A 205 -5.62 9.09 -10.31
C ASP A 205 -6.26 7.84 -9.67
N LYS A 206 -5.48 6.94 -9.09
CA LYS A 206 -5.98 5.79 -8.34
C LYS A 206 -6.06 6.10 -6.86
N LEU A 207 -7.22 5.86 -6.26
CA LEU A 207 -7.43 6.00 -4.82
C LEU A 207 -6.55 4.97 -4.07
N ILE A 208 -5.67 5.46 -3.19
CA ILE A 208 -4.79 4.64 -2.35
C ILE A 208 -5.23 4.63 -0.89
N ARG A 209 -5.82 5.74 -0.42
CA ARG A 209 -6.34 5.85 0.95
C ARG A 209 -7.45 6.88 1.05
N GLU A 210 -8.41 6.61 1.91
CA GLU A 210 -9.45 7.56 2.30
C GLU A 210 -9.51 7.65 3.84
N TYR A 211 -9.64 8.87 4.35
CA TYR A 211 -9.81 9.15 5.77
C TYR A 211 -11.13 9.87 5.99
N PRO A 212 -12.11 9.25 6.67
CA PRO A 212 -13.36 9.93 7.02
C PRO A 212 -13.11 11.01 8.08
N VAL A 213 -13.83 12.10 7.95
CA VAL A 213 -13.79 13.27 8.86
C VAL A 213 -15.08 13.30 9.67
N TYR A 214 -14.93 13.43 10.98
CA TYR A 214 -16.05 13.34 11.94
C TYR A 214 -16.14 14.59 12.80
N THR A 215 -17.37 14.88 13.25
CA THR A 215 -17.67 15.85 14.28
C THR A 215 -17.31 15.31 15.67
N THR A 216 -16.78 16.16 16.55
CA THR A 216 -16.40 15.77 17.92
C THR A 216 -17.44 16.16 18.96
N GLN A 217 -18.40 17.02 18.60
CA GLN A 217 -19.44 17.54 19.49
C GLN A 217 -20.81 17.52 18.84
N ASN A 218 -21.87 17.60 19.65
CA ASN A 218 -23.22 17.83 19.18
C ASN A 218 -23.44 19.32 18.91
N ALA A 219 -24.25 19.63 17.90
CA ALA A 219 -24.87 20.93 17.72
C ALA A 219 -26.38 20.72 17.53
N GLU A 220 -27.17 21.19 18.48
CA GLU A 220 -28.62 21.06 18.43
C GLU A 220 -29.23 22.19 17.61
N LYS A 221 -30.44 21.98 17.08
CA LYS A 221 -31.17 23.03 16.36
C LYS A 221 -31.59 24.12 17.32
N ARG A 222 -31.32 25.36 16.98
CA ARG A 222 -31.74 26.55 17.71
C ARG A 222 -33.25 26.68 17.68
N THR A 223 -33.88 26.68 18.85
CA THR A 223 -35.33 26.92 19.04
C THR A 223 -35.51 27.94 20.18
N LEU A 224 -36.62 28.66 20.20
CA LEU A 224 -36.91 29.61 21.27
C LEU A 224 -36.82 28.95 22.64
N LYS A 225 -37.42 27.74 22.80
CA LYS A 225 -37.38 26.96 24.04
C LYS A 225 -35.92 26.72 24.50
N LYS A 226 -35.05 26.26 23.61
CA LYS A 226 -33.65 25.99 23.96
C LYS A 226 -32.85 27.25 24.23
N CYS A 227 -33.16 28.38 23.58
CA CYS A 227 -32.55 29.66 23.89
C CYS A 227 -32.91 30.11 25.31
N VAL A 228 -34.14 29.92 25.73
CA VAL A 228 -34.57 30.25 27.10
C VAL A 228 -33.94 29.32 28.14
N GLU A 229 -33.91 27.98 27.89
CA GLU A 229 -33.24 27.02 28.76
C GLU A 229 -31.73 27.27 28.91
N TYR A 230 -31.13 28.06 28.03
CA TYR A 230 -29.69 28.46 28.07
C TYR A 230 -29.45 29.69 28.94
N ILE A 231 -30.49 30.49 29.21
CA ILE A 231 -30.38 31.73 29.96
C ILE A 231 -30.71 31.50 31.45
N PHE A 232 -31.50 30.52 31.76
CA PHE A 232 -31.94 30.12 33.12
C PHE A 232 -31.45 28.69 33.45
#